data_12936e9ef3a4debea32382dcce2337f7
#
_entry.id   12936e9ef3a4debea32382dcce2337f7
#
_cell.length_a   1.000
_cell.length_b   1.000
_cell.length_c   1.000
_cell.angle_alpha   90.00
_cell.angle_beta   90.00
_cell.angle_gamma   90.00
#
_symmetry.space_group_name_H-M   'P 1'
#
loop_
_entity.id
_entity.type
_entity.pdbx_description
1 polymer ?
#
loop_
_entity_poly.entity_id
_entity_poly.type
_entity_poly.pdbx_seq_one_letter_code
_entity_poly.pdbx_strand_id
1 'polypeptide(L)'
;MWGWVRNLPVMLLLVLPAASVGDEGDPVRWLERMTESLHLQSYEGTFVFQRGDRIDTVRVVHAAEEGGYRERLQTLTGSAREVVRSVDRLSVLKGARAEGEGAGEGAPQWPPAIAGALVRANDRYHLKSPGFDRIAGFPCYLLHAKARDELRYSHKYCLHRETGLPLLSELIDASGQLLERMVFTELEFLDVVFEDALQARGCDARHIDVRVPSEDALQEAAHEKWLFEDLPPGFAPVIATERSFGPNAPPSLHFVLSDGLATVSVYVDVSGEVSETFEGATRSGATHAVARPLAGHQLTVVGEVPRQTVEWIAGSARYLGDDGAGPGP
;
A
#
# COMPACT_ATOMS: atom_id res chain seq x y z
N MET A 1 -22.75 16.08 84.86
CA MET A 1 -22.01 15.04 84.17
C MET A 1 -22.15 15.27 82.64
N TRP A 2 -21.15 15.90 82.10
CA TRP A 2 -21.16 16.26 80.68
C TRP A 2 -20.29 15.26 79.92
N GLY A 3 -20.92 14.50 78.90
CA GLY A 3 -20.25 13.62 78.03
C GLY A 3 -19.83 14.34 76.77
N TRP A 4 -18.54 14.38 76.50
CA TRP A 4 -17.94 14.86 75.21
C TRP A 4 -18.06 13.79 74.13
N VAL A 5 -18.84 14.10 73.10
CA VAL A 5 -18.86 13.29 71.88
C VAL A 5 -17.76 13.83 70.96
N ARG A 6 -16.69 13.02 70.72
CA ARG A 6 -15.63 13.33 69.80
C ARG A 6 -16.10 12.91 68.37
N ASN A 7 -16.39 13.90 67.55
CA ASN A 7 -16.56 13.68 66.08
C ASN A 7 -15.21 13.40 65.43
N LEU A 8 -14.98 12.17 64.96
CA LEU A 8 -13.88 11.86 64.05
C LEU A 8 -14.31 12.23 62.61
N PRO A 9 -13.50 12.96 61.85
CA PRO A 9 -13.77 13.17 60.42
C PRO A 9 -13.48 11.89 59.67
N VAL A 10 -14.49 11.32 58.98
CA VAL A 10 -14.32 10.25 58.01
C VAL A 10 -13.69 10.85 56.75
N MET A 11 -12.41 10.59 56.59
CA MET A 11 -11.66 10.96 55.38
C MET A 11 -12.04 9.99 54.25
N LEU A 12 -12.95 10.45 53.36
CA LEU A 12 -13.34 9.72 52.15
C LEU A 12 -12.18 9.75 51.15
N LEU A 13 -11.41 8.65 51.10
CA LEU A 13 -10.41 8.46 50.06
C LEU A 13 -11.13 8.23 48.73
N LEU A 14 -11.16 9.26 47.86
CA LEU A 14 -11.49 9.13 46.45
C LEU A 14 -10.39 8.35 45.75
N VAL A 15 -10.61 7.06 45.57
CA VAL A 15 -9.82 6.22 44.65
C VAL A 15 -10.27 6.60 43.24
N LEU A 16 -9.53 7.51 42.61
CA LEU A 16 -9.64 7.73 41.18
C LEU A 16 -9.14 6.45 40.47
N PRO A 17 -9.92 5.86 39.55
CA PRO A 17 -9.41 4.80 38.75
C PRO A 17 -8.23 5.35 37.95
N ALA A 18 -7.04 4.78 38.15
CA ALA A 18 -5.92 4.98 37.26
C ALA A 18 -6.36 4.48 35.87
N ALA A 19 -6.66 5.40 34.97
CA ALA A 19 -6.82 5.08 33.57
C ALA A 19 -5.53 4.36 33.16
N SER A 20 -5.68 3.13 32.70
CA SER A 20 -4.57 2.32 32.21
C SER A 20 -3.98 3.02 30.97
N VAL A 21 -2.85 3.71 31.15
CA VAL A 21 -2.03 4.33 30.09
C VAL A 21 -1.34 3.24 29.22
N GLY A 22 -1.85 2.01 29.24
CA GLY A 22 -1.20 0.83 28.64
C GLY A 22 -1.35 0.68 27.12
N ASP A 23 -2.18 1.46 26.44
CA ASP A 23 -2.65 1.11 25.08
C ASP A 23 -2.29 2.12 23.97
N GLU A 24 -1.97 3.35 24.29
CA GLU A 24 -1.60 4.38 23.30
C GLU A 24 -0.18 4.20 22.73
N GLY A 25 0.64 3.33 23.28
CA GLY A 25 2.05 3.18 22.98
C GLY A 25 2.45 1.95 22.13
N ASP A 26 1.51 1.04 21.80
CA ASP A 26 1.85 -0.16 21.02
C ASP A 26 1.93 0.15 19.52
N PRO A 27 3.13 0.09 18.91
CA PRO A 27 3.31 0.34 17.48
C PRO A 27 2.53 -0.61 16.58
N VAL A 28 2.29 -1.86 17.00
CA VAL A 28 1.56 -2.86 16.19
C VAL A 28 0.11 -2.46 16.04
N ARG A 29 -0.54 -2.03 17.14
CA ARG A 29 -1.92 -1.54 17.10
C ARG A 29 -2.07 -0.30 16.22
N TRP A 30 -1.06 0.56 16.18
CA TRP A 30 -1.09 1.72 15.29
C TRP A 30 -0.99 1.34 13.83
N LEU A 31 -0.24 0.28 13.49
CA LEU A 31 -0.24 -0.27 12.13
C LEU A 31 -1.60 -0.88 11.76
N GLU A 32 -2.25 -1.59 12.69
CA GLU A 32 -3.60 -2.13 12.49
C GLU A 32 -4.61 -1.00 12.24
N ARG A 33 -4.62 0.03 13.09
CA ARG A 33 -5.47 1.21 12.91
C ARG A 33 -5.20 1.95 11.60
N MET A 34 -3.94 2.03 11.18
CA MET A 34 -3.58 2.60 9.89
C MET A 34 -4.25 1.83 8.75
N THR A 35 -4.17 0.50 8.75
CA THR A 35 -4.80 -0.34 7.74
C THR A 35 -6.32 -0.15 7.71
N GLU A 36 -6.97 -0.17 8.87
CA GLU A 36 -8.41 0.04 8.98
C GLU A 36 -8.82 1.43 8.47
N SER A 37 -8.06 2.47 8.82
CA SER A 37 -8.39 3.85 8.45
C SER A 37 -8.39 4.08 6.95
N LEU A 38 -7.52 3.38 6.20
CA LEU A 38 -7.44 3.47 4.74
C LEU A 38 -8.71 2.94 4.03
N HIS A 39 -9.50 2.13 4.72
CA HIS A 39 -10.75 1.57 4.18
C HIS A 39 -12.01 2.23 4.77
N LEU A 40 -11.92 2.77 6.01
CA LEU A 40 -13.08 3.22 6.76
C LEU A 40 -13.26 4.74 6.82
N GLN A 41 -12.24 5.52 6.43
CA GLN A 41 -12.32 6.98 6.53
C GLN A 41 -12.65 7.61 5.18
N SER A 42 -13.68 8.46 5.14
CA SER A 42 -13.90 9.34 4.00
C SER A 42 -13.24 10.68 4.25
N TYR A 43 -12.51 11.20 3.27
CA TYR A 43 -11.80 12.46 3.39
C TYR A 43 -11.53 13.12 2.04
N GLU A 44 -11.30 14.43 2.06
CA GLU A 44 -10.63 15.13 0.97
C GLU A 44 -9.41 15.87 1.49
N GLY A 45 -8.43 16.09 0.61
CA GLY A 45 -7.22 16.78 1.01
C GLY A 45 -6.26 17.03 -0.14
N THR A 46 -5.19 17.74 0.21
CA THR A 46 -4.06 18.00 -0.68
C THR A 46 -2.81 17.48 0.00
N PHE A 47 -2.01 16.73 -0.72
CA PHE A 47 -0.71 16.27 -0.24
C PHE A 47 0.40 16.56 -1.24
N VAL A 48 1.60 16.71 -0.73
CA VAL A 48 2.84 16.76 -1.50
C VAL A 48 3.42 15.35 -1.55
N PHE A 49 3.75 14.91 -2.76
CA PHE A 49 4.45 13.66 -3.00
C PHE A 49 5.83 13.96 -3.59
N GLN A 50 6.86 13.53 -2.90
CA GLN A 50 8.25 13.65 -3.32
C GLN A 50 8.81 12.28 -3.65
N ARG A 51 9.44 12.16 -4.83
CA ARG A 51 10.18 10.97 -5.27
C ARG A 51 11.52 11.40 -5.87
N GLY A 52 12.60 11.19 -5.14
CA GLY A 52 13.89 11.76 -5.49
C GLY A 52 13.81 13.28 -5.56
N ASP A 53 14.20 13.87 -6.69
CA ASP A 53 14.16 15.32 -6.93
C ASP A 53 12.80 15.82 -7.45
N ARG A 54 11.89 14.91 -7.78
CA ARG A 54 10.55 15.27 -8.27
C ARG A 54 9.60 15.51 -7.11
N ILE A 55 8.84 16.60 -7.21
CA ILE A 55 7.81 16.99 -6.25
C ILE A 55 6.51 17.22 -7.02
N ASP A 56 5.48 16.47 -6.65
CA ASP A 56 4.13 16.62 -7.18
C ASP A 56 3.18 17.06 -6.05
N THR A 57 2.23 17.92 -6.37
CA THR A 57 1.11 18.25 -5.47
C THR A 57 -0.12 17.54 -6.00
N VAL A 58 -0.81 16.82 -5.15
CA VAL A 58 -1.94 15.97 -5.51
C VAL A 58 -3.14 16.28 -4.62
N ARG A 59 -4.29 16.49 -5.22
CA ARG A 59 -5.58 16.52 -4.52
C ARG A 59 -6.15 15.09 -4.50
N VAL A 60 -6.67 14.69 -3.37
CA VAL A 60 -7.36 13.41 -3.17
C VAL A 60 -8.78 13.65 -2.68
N VAL A 61 -9.73 12.87 -3.20
CA VAL A 61 -11.05 12.65 -2.62
C VAL A 61 -11.19 11.15 -2.44
N HIS A 62 -11.41 10.72 -1.22
CA HIS A 62 -11.54 9.31 -0.84
C HIS A 62 -12.88 9.09 -0.15
N ALA A 63 -13.64 8.14 -0.63
CA ALA A 63 -14.92 7.72 -0.09
C ALA A 63 -14.84 6.27 0.37
N ALA A 64 -15.03 6.04 1.67
CA ALA A 64 -15.26 4.71 2.20
C ALA A 64 -16.68 4.25 1.83
N GLU A 65 -16.80 3.01 1.33
CA GLU A 65 -18.07 2.41 0.88
C GLU A 65 -18.22 1.01 1.46
N GLU A 66 -19.44 0.47 1.42
CA GLU A 66 -19.68 -0.90 1.81
C GLU A 66 -18.93 -1.86 0.87
N GLY A 67 -17.98 -2.63 1.43
CA GLY A 67 -17.15 -3.56 0.68
C GLY A 67 -15.90 -2.95 0.05
N GLY A 68 -15.56 -1.67 0.32
CA GLY A 68 -14.32 -1.10 -0.19
C GLY A 68 -14.22 0.42 -0.13
N TYR A 69 -13.70 1.00 -1.20
CA TYR A 69 -13.56 2.45 -1.32
C TYR A 69 -13.59 2.89 -2.78
N ARG A 70 -13.89 4.17 -2.99
CA ARG A 70 -13.61 4.89 -4.25
C ARG A 70 -12.72 6.09 -3.98
N GLU A 71 -11.85 6.38 -4.93
CA GLU A 71 -10.88 7.44 -4.77
C GLU A 71 -10.63 8.14 -6.10
N ARG A 72 -10.48 9.46 -6.04
CA ARG A 72 -10.04 10.29 -7.14
C ARG A 72 -8.80 11.05 -6.74
N LEU A 73 -7.72 10.88 -7.52
CA LEU A 73 -6.45 11.59 -7.39
C LEU A 73 -6.29 12.54 -8.59
N GLN A 74 -5.93 13.78 -8.32
CA GLN A 74 -5.69 14.79 -9.35
C GLN A 74 -4.35 15.47 -9.10
N THR A 75 -3.41 15.40 -10.07
CA THR A 75 -2.17 16.17 -9.98
C THR A 75 -2.46 17.66 -10.19
N LEU A 76 -1.93 18.50 -9.29
CA LEU A 76 -2.06 19.96 -9.35
C LEU A 76 -0.80 20.63 -9.91
N THR A 77 0.31 19.89 -10.04
CA THR A 77 1.59 20.34 -10.58
C THR A 77 2.00 19.46 -11.76
N GLY A 78 2.77 20.01 -12.70
CA GLY A 78 3.24 19.31 -13.88
C GLY A 78 2.15 19.00 -14.91
N SER A 79 2.27 17.84 -15.57
CA SER A 79 1.28 17.39 -16.56
C SER A 79 -0.02 17.01 -15.87
N ALA A 80 -1.15 17.51 -16.38
CA ALA A 80 -2.45 17.18 -15.83
C ALA A 80 -2.71 15.66 -15.91
N ARG A 81 -2.92 15.03 -14.77
CA ARG A 81 -3.23 13.61 -14.65
C ARG A 81 -4.33 13.44 -13.61
N GLU A 82 -5.27 12.61 -13.92
CA GLU A 82 -6.34 12.25 -13.02
C GLU A 82 -6.47 10.72 -12.98
N VAL A 83 -6.64 10.17 -11.78
CA VAL A 83 -6.82 8.75 -11.55
C VAL A 83 -8.08 8.58 -10.71
N VAL A 84 -9.00 7.77 -11.19
CA VAL A 84 -10.15 7.32 -10.42
C VAL A 84 -10.01 5.82 -10.23
N ARG A 85 -10.07 5.37 -9.00
CA ARG A 85 -9.98 3.94 -8.67
C ARG A 85 -11.03 3.53 -7.64
N SER A 86 -11.41 2.27 -7.71
CA SER A 86 -12.18 1.55 -6.70
C SER A 86 -11.51 0.19 -6.49
N VAL A 87 -12.03 -0.60 -5.57
CA VAL A 87 -11.51 -1.96 -5.30
C VAL A 87 -11.48 -2.82 -6.58
N ASP A 88 -12.48 -2.65 -7.46
CA ASP A 88 -12.70 -3.45 -8.67
C ASP A 88 -12.31 -2.74 -9.98
N ARG A 89 -11.97 -1.44 -9.94
CA ARG A 89 -11.74 -0.66 -11.16
C ARG A 89 -10.68 0.41 -10.99
N LEU A 90 -9.83 0.55 -12.01
CA LEU A 90 -8.86 1.62 -12.14
C LEU A 90 -9.06 2.36 -13.46
N SER A 91 -9.30 3.66 -13.41
CA SER A 91 -9.38 4.53 -14.59
C SER A 91 -8.30 5.60 -14.50
N VAL A 92 -7.42 5.68 -15.49
CA VAL A 92 -6.35 6.68 -15.57
C VAL A 92 -6.64 7.63 -16.72
N LEU A 93 -6.74 8.92 -16.41
CA LEU A 93 -6.93 9.98 -17.37
C LEU A 93 -5.65 10.79 -17.51
N LYS A 94 -5.10 10.86 -18.71
CA LYS A 94 -3.96 11.72 -19.05
C LYS A 94 -4.46 12.96 -19.79
N GLY A 95 -3.97 14.15 -19.41
CA GLY A 95 -4.19 15.36 -20.18
C GLY A 95 -3.54 15.26 -21.57
N ALA A 96 -4.06 16.02 -22.55
CA ALA A 96 -3.71 15.97 -23.97
C ALA A 96 -2.23 16.26 -24.33
N ARG A 97 -1.35 16.51 -23.36
CA ARG A 97 0.06 16.88 -23.55
C ARG A 97 1.08 15.80 -23.16
N ALA A 98 0.64 14.61 -22.77
CA ALA A 98 1.51 13.53 -22.30
C ALA A 98 1.88 12.52 -23.42
N GLU A 99 2.10 12.99 -24.65
CA GLU A 99 2.70 12.19 -25.71
C GLU A 99 4.21 12.15 -25.49
N GLY A 100 4.73 11.00 -24.99
CA GLY A 100 6.17 10.74 -24.89
C GLY A 100 6.71 10.24 -23.56
N GLU A 101 5.96 10.34 -22.46
CA GLU A 101 6.39 9.73 -21.19
C GLU A 101 5.80 8.32 -21.07
N GLY A 102 6.69 7.34 -20.85
CA GLY A 102 6.36 5.94 -20.86
C GLY A 102 5.20 5.57 -19.93
N ALA A 103 4.43 4.58 -20.32
CA ALA A 103 3.27 4.05 -19.60
C ALA A 103 3.57 3.48 -18.19
N GLY A 104 4.79 3.68 -17.69
CA GLY A 104 5.30 3.16 -16.42
C GLY A 104 5.44 4.16 -15.28
N GLU A 105 5.26 5.46 -15.50
CA GLU A 105 5.25 6.41 -14.39
C GLU A 105 3.87 6.42 -13.74
N GLY A 106 3.68 5.47 -12.82
CA GLY A 106 2.46 5.30 -12.04
C GLY A 106 2.08 6.56 -11.28
N ALA A 107 0.76 6.84 -11.20
CA ALA A 107 0.24 7.70 -10.15
C ALA A 107 0.80 7.21 -8.80
N PRO A 108 1.06 8.13 -7.85
CA PRO A 108 1.48 7.71 -6.52
C PRO A 108 0.52 6.63 -6.03
N GLN A 109 1.08 5.48 -5.62
CA GLN A 109 0.27 4.43 -4.99
C GLN A 109 -0.04 4.91 -3.57
N TRP A 110 -1.14 5.58 -3.45
CA TRP A 110 -1.70 6.01 -2.18
C TRP A 110 -3.15 5.51 -2.08
N PRO A 111 -3.55 4.96 -0.99
CA PRO A 111 -2.77 4.52 0.16
C PRO A 111 -1.80 3.39 -0.20
N PRO A 112 -0.66 3.23 0.52
CA PRO A 112 0.23 2.11 0.29
C PRO A 112 -0.57 0.81 0.43
N ALA A 113 -0.41 -0.11 -0.53
CA ALA A 113 -1.11 -1.39 -0.50
C ALA A 113 -0.59 -2.22 0.69
N ILE A 114 -1.27 -2.11 1.82
CA ILE A 114 -0.95 -2.91 3.00
C ILE A 114 -1.84 -4.15 2.91
N ALA A 115 -1.29 -5.22 2.38
CA ALA A 115 -1.95 -6.50 2.41
C ALA A 115 -1.85 -7.09 3.84
N GLY A 116 -2.96 -7.55 4.39
CA GLY A 116 -3.23 -7.95 5.78
C GLY A 116 -2.29 -8.91 6.52
N ALA A 117 -0.98 -8.67 6.47
CA ALA A 117 0.04 -9.52 7.06
C ALA A 117 0.89 -8.79 8.14
N LEU A 118 0.31 -7.81 8.84
CA LEU A 118 0.99 -6.99 9.86
C LEU A 118 1.68 -7.81 10.97
N VAL A 119 1.19 -9.00 11.28
CA VAL A 119 1.83 -9.92 12.25
C VAL A 119 3.27 -10.24 11.84
N ARG A 120 3.56 -10.30 10.53
CA ARG A 120 4.91 -10.57 10.00
C ARG A 120 5.84 -9.35 10.08
N ALA A 121 5.29 -8.14 10.08
CA ALA A 121 6.08 -6.91 10.14
C ALA A 121 6.91 -6.83 11.43
N ASN A 122 6.39 -7.29 12.55
CA ASN A 122 7.09 -7.23 13.83
C ASN A 122 8.41 -8.02 13.84
N ASP A 123 8.49 -9.13 13.10
CA ASP A 123 9.71 -9.94 12.98
C ASP A 123 10.73 -9.35 12.00
N ARG A 124 10.29 -8.48 11.09
CA ARG A 124 11.12 -7.94 9.99
C ARG A 124 11.50 -6.49 10.19
N TYR A 125 10.83 -5.80 11.10
CA TYR A 125 11.10 -4.40 11.42
C TYR A 125 11.31 -4.19 12.92
N HIS A 126 12.14 -3.24 13.25
CA HIS A 126 12.18 -2.66 14.58
C HIS A 126 11.14 -1.55 14.64
N LEU A 127 10.02 -1.83 15.29
CA LEU A 127 8.95 -0.86 15.48
C LEU A 127 9.27 0.02 16.68
N LYS A 128 9.17 1.34 16.51
CA LYS A 128 9.36 2.35 17.57
C LYS A 128 8.38 3.49 17.40
N SER A 129 7.94 4.03 18.51
CA SER A 129 7.23 5.30 18.55
C SER A 129 8.07 6.33 19.29
N PRO A 130 8.61 7.34 18.61
CA PRO A 130 9.34 8.43 19.25
C PRO A 130 8.40 9.48 19.90
N GLY A 131 7.08 9.36 19.75
CA GLY A 131 6.11 10.29 20.35
C GLY A 131 5.07 10.81 19.35
N PHE A 132 4.75 12.09 19.48
CA PHE A 132 3.71 12.76 18.68
C PHE A 132 4.29 13.93 17.90
N ASP A 133 3.60 14.29 16.82
CA ASP A 133 3.87 15.46 16.00
C ASP A 133 2.55 16.06 15.51
N ARG A 134 2.62 17.01 14.58
CA ARG A 134 1.45 17.68 14.01
C ARG A 134 1.64 17.89 12.50
N ILE A 135 0.70 17.37 11.71
CA ILE A 135 0.69 17.47 10.24
C ILE A 135 -0.68 18.01 9.79
N ALA A 136 -0.72 18.93 8.84
CA ALA A 136 -1.94 19.57 8.33
C ALA A 136 -2.88 20.09 9.42
N GLY A 137 -2.33 20.51 10.56
CA GLY A 137 -3.12 20.98 11.71
C GLY A 137 -3.58 19.89 12.68
N PHE A 138 -3.43 18.62 12.36
CA PHE A 138 -3.88 17.48 13.18
C PHE A 138 -2.74 16.88 14.00
N PRO A 139 -2.99 16.52 15.28
CA PRO A 139 -2.04 15.77 16.08
C PRO A 139 -1.91 14.35 15.51
N CYS A 140 -0.68 13.85 15.42
CA CYS A 140 -0.41 12.53 14.91
C CYS A 140 0.65 11.79 15.75
N TYR A 141 0.54 10.45 15.75
CA TYR A 141 1.44 9.53 16.42
C TYR A 141 2.58 9.13 15.46
N LEU A 142 3.81 9.37 15.88
CA LEU A 142 4.98 8.99 15.10
C LEU A 142 5.23 7.48 15.22
N LEU A 143 5.36 6.81 14.09
CA LEU A 143 5.69 5.40 14.01
C LEU A 143 6.87 5.20 13.07
N HIS A 144 7.93 4.57 13.56
CA HIS A 144 9.10 4.19 12.80
C HIS A 144 9.18 2.67 12.70
N ALA A 145 9.16 2.14 11.50
CA ALA A 145 9.42 0.74 11.17
C ALA A 145 10.78 0.62 10.47
N LYS A 146 11.84 0.42 11.27
CA LYS A 146 13.19 0.27 10.72
C LYS A 146 13.42 -1.16 10.27
N ALA A 147 13.74 -1.36 9.00
CA ALA A 147 14.09 -2.66 8.44
C ALA A 147 15.24 -3.32 9.22
N ARG A 148 15.16 -4.63 9.43
CA ARG A 148 16.19 -5.45 10.11
C ARG A 148 17.24 -6.00 9.15
N ASP A 149 16.98 -5.93 7.84
CA ASP A 149 17.81 -6.44 6.77
C ASP A 149 17.85 -5.46 5.60
N GLU A 150 18.56 -5.81 4.54
CA GLU A 150 18.70 -5.00 3.31
C GLU A 150 17.69 -5.40 2.22
N LEU A 151 16.72 -6.26 2.53
CA LEU A 151 15.73 -6.77 1.58
C LEU A 151 14.48 -5.89 1.50
N ARG A 152 14.39 -4.87 2.34
CA ARG A 152 13.24 -3.97 2.46
C ARG A 152 13.65 -2.58 2.87
N TYR A 153 12.81 -1.60 2.58
CA TYR A 153 13.02 -0.24 3.04
C TYR A 153 12.44 -0.03 4.44
N SER A 154 12.97 0.97 5.14
CA SER A 154 12.42 1.44 6.40
C SER A 154 11.29 2.43 6.13
N HIS A 155 10.28 2.44 7.01
CA HIS A 155 9.14 3.35 6.91
C HIS A 155 9.08 4.27 8.13
N LYS A 156 8.62 5.51 7.90
CA LYS A 156 8.17 6.40 8.96
C LYS A 156 6.77 6.90 8.61
N TYR A 157 5.92 6.92 9.61
CA TYR A 157 4.57 7.42 9.50
C TYR A 157 4.28 8.46 10.58
N CYS A 158 3.39 9.41 10.28
CA CYS A 158 2.69 10.19 11.29
C CYS A 158 1.20 9.88 11.12
N LEU A 159 0.64 9.12 12.06
CA LEU A 159 -0.72 8.58 12.01
C LEU A 159 -1.66 9.49 12.77
N HIS A 160 -2.75 9.94 12.15
CA HIS A 160 -3.76 10.78 12.80
C HIS A 160 -4.22 10.14 14.12
N ARG A 161 -4.21 10.92 15.20
CA ARG A 161 -4.39 10.37 16.54
C ARG A 161 -5.74 9.69 16.74
N GLU A 162 -6.79 10.17 16.14
CA GLU A 162 -8.15 9.63 16.33
C GLU A 162 -8.47 8.50 15.35
N THR A 163 -8.10 8.65 14.07
CA THR A 163 -8.50 7.70 13.02
C THR A 163 -7.41 6.70 12.64
N GLY A 164 -6.13 7.01 12.87
CA GLY A 164 -5.01 6.22 12.37
C GLY A 164 -4.60 6.54 10.93
N LEU A 165 -5.30 7.46 10.23
CA LEU A 165 -4.96 7.84 8.86
C LEU A 165 -3.52 8.36 8.78
N PRO A 166 -2.66 7.84 7.87
CA PRO A 166 -1.31 8.34 7.73
C PRO A 166 -1.31 9.73 7.09
N LEU A 167 -0.90 10.73 7.87
CA LEU A 167 -0.76 12.13 7.44
C LEU A 167 0.61 12.40 6.82
N LEU A 168 1.60 11.58 7.16
CA LEU A 168 2.92 11.52 6.57
C LEU A 168 3.33 10.06 6.39
N SER A 169 3.92 9.75 5.26
CA SER A 169 4.60 8.48 4.97
C SER A 169 5.95 8.77 4.33
N GLU A 170 7.00 8.16 4.86
CA GLU A 170 8.37 8.22 4.30
C GLU A 170 8.90 6.83 4.06
N LEU A 171 9.59 6.65 2.94
CA LEU A 171 10.33 5.46 2.57
C LEU A 171 11.82 5.77 2.56
N ILE A 172 12.60 4.99 3.29
CA ILE A 172 14.01 5.26 3.59
C ILE A 172 14.84 4.02 3.32
N ASP A 173 15.92 4.17 2.58
CA ASP A 173 16.82 3.06 2.26
C ASP A 173 17.74 2.67 3.44
N ALA A 174 18.54 1.62 3.23
CA ALA A 174 19.47 1.11 4.24
C ALA A 174 20.57 2.12 4.63
N SER A 175 20.89 3.10 3.75
CA SER A 175 21.84 4.17 4.02
C SER A 175 21.25 5.33 4.83
N GLY A 176 19.93 5.35 4.99
CA GLY A 176 19.19 6.44 5.63
C GLY A 176 18.74 7.53 4.65
N GLN A 177 18.89 7.30 3.34
CA GLN A 177 18.43 8.23 2.32
C GLN A 177 16.92 8.16 2.17
N LEU A 178 16.27 9.32 2.15
CA LEU A 178 14.85 9.45 1.83
C LEU A 178 14.64 9.14 0.34
N LEU A 179 13.85 8.12 0.05
CA LEU A 179 13.48 7.72 -1.31
C LEU A 179 12.20 8.38 -1.77
N GLU A 180 11.18 8.31 -0.92
CA GLU A 180 9.86 8.86 -1.17
C GLU A 180 9.27 9.46 0.10
N ARG A 181 8.47 10.51 -0.07
CA ARG A 181 7.70 11.14 1.01
C ARG A 181 6.33 11.54 0.48
N MET A 182 5.30 11.24 1.24
CA MET A 182 3.98 11.82 1.13
C MET A 182 3.66 12.60 2.41
N VAL A 183 3.15 13.81 2.29
CA VAL A 183 2.72 14.61 3.44
C VAL A 183 1.49 15.44 3.09
N PHE A 184 0.43 15.32 3.88
CA PHE A 184 -0.74 16.17 3.75
C PHE A 184 -0.41 17.61 4.13
N THR A 185 -0.85 18.55 3.30
CA THR A 185 -0.83 20.00 3.56
C THR A 185 -2.19 20.50 4.00
N GLU A 186 -3.25 19.87 3.50
CA GLU A 186 -4.65 20.12 3.86
C GLU A 186 -5.38 18.79 3.93
N LEU A 187 -6.30 18.67 4.89
CA LEU A 187 -7.12 17.47 5.09
C LEU A 187 -8.43 17.86 5.76
N GLU A 188 -9.51 17.29 5.28
CA GLU A 188 -10.83 17.38 5.87
C GLU A 188 -11.47 15.97 5.89
N PHE A 189 -11.96 15.53 7.05
CA PHE A 189 -12.73 14.30 7.15
C PHE A 189 -14.18 14.59 6.79
N LEU A 190 -14.79 13.69 6.02
CA LEU A 190 -16.11 13.89 5.44
C LEU A 190 -17.10 12.83 5.94
N ASP A 191 -18.28 13.26 6.37
CA ASP A 191 -19.37 12.33 6.68
C ASP A 191 -20.04 11.80 5.40
N VAL A 192 -20.05 12.61 4.33
CA VAL A 192 -20.66 12.27 3.04
C VAL A 192 -19.76 12.76 1.91
N VAL A 193 -19.47 11.89 0.97
CA VAL A 193 -18.79 12.25 -0.29
C VAL A 193 -19.83 12.22 -1.41
N PHE A 194 -19.96 13.34 -2.12
CA PHE A 194 -20.87 13.44 -3.25
C PHE A 194 -20.30 12.74 -4.49
N GLU A 195 -21.15 12.07 -5.26
CA GLU A 195 -20.78 11.30 -6.45
C GLU A 195 -19.99 12.12 -7.48
N ASP A 196 -20.33 13.38 -7.68
CA ASP A 196 -19.66 14.30 -8.63
C ASP A 196 -18.22 14.64 -8.21
N ALA A 197 -17.89 14.53 -6.92
CA ALA A 197 -16.52 14.72 -6.42
C ALA A 197 -15.58 13.57 -6.82
N LEU A 198 -16.13 12.38 -7.04
CA LEU A 198 -15.42 11.16 -7.42
C LEU A 198 -15.38 10.94 -8.94
N GLN A 199 -16.17 11.69 -9.72
CA GLN A 199 -16.18 11.55 -11.17
C GLN A 199 -14.94 12.21 -11.81
N ALA A 200 -14.38 11.52 -12.80
CA ALA A 200 -13.33 12.06 -13.63
C ALA A 200 -13.85 13.25 -14.45
N ARG A 201 -13.11 14.36 -14.47
CA ARG A 201 -13.50 15.59 -15.17
C ARG A 201 -12.75 15.82 -16.49
N GLY A 202 -11.81 14.95 -16.84
CA GLY A 202 -11.02 15.04 -18.08
C GLY A 202 -11.74 14.45 -19.29
N CYS A 203 -11.63 15.13 -20.47
CA CYS A 203 -12.33 14.72 -21.70
C CYS A 203 -11.71 13.52 -22.43
N ASP A 204 -10.47 13.13 -22.14
CA ASP A 204 -9.73 12.05 -22.83
C ASP A 204 -9.39 10.90 -21.87
N ALA A 205 -10.42 10.23 -21.39
CA ALA A 205 -10.27 9.05 -20.54
C ALA A 205 -9.80 7.84 -21.34
N ARG A 206 -8.58 7.36 -21.13
CA ARG A 206 -8.25 5.97 -21.40
C ARG A 206 -8.70 5.17 -20.20
N HIS A 207 -9.85 4.51 -20.31
CA HIS A 207 -10.31 3.55 -19.32
C HIS A 207 -9.41 2.32 -19.41
N ILE A 208 -8.61 2.09 -18.39
CA ILE A 208 -7.98 0.81 -18.15
C ILE A 208 -8.89 0.09 -17.14
N ASP A 209 -9.85 -0.67 -17.63
CA ASP A 209 -10.69 -1.50 -16.78
C ASP A 209 -9.83 -2.66 -16.27
N VAL A 210 -9.40 -2.58 -15.04
CA VAL A 210 -8.83 -3.70 -14.31
C VAL A 210 -10.01 -4.41 -13.65
N ARG A 211 -10.50 -5.50 -14.24
CA ARG A 211 -11.45 -6.38 -13.55
C ARG A 211 -10.68 -7.17 -12.51
N VAL A 212 -11.11 -7.05 -11.26
CA VAL A 212 -10.73 -7.97 -10.19
C VAL A 212 -11.83 -9.04 -10.17
N PRO A 213 -11.57 -10.28 -10.58
CA PRO A 213 -12.53 -11.37 -10.42
C PRO A 213 -12.77 -11.62 -8.93
N SER A 214 -13.94 -12.17 -8.58
CA SER A 214 -14.26 -12.56 -7.22
C SER A 214 -13.17 -13.50 -6.66
N GLU A 215 -12.73 -13.25 -5.43
CA GLU A 215 -11.60 -13.93 -4.76
C GLU A 215 -11.67 -15.46 -4.79
N ASP A 216 -12.87 -16.05 -4.82
CA ASP A 216 -13.05 -17.49 -4.63
C ASP A 216 -12.77 -18.36 -5.86
N ALA A 217 -12.91 -17.84 -7.09
CA ALA A 217 -12.88 -18.69 -8.29
C ALA A 217 -11.50 -18.81 -8.95
N LEU A 218 -10.55 -17.92 -8.65
CA LEU A 218 -9.24 -17.83 -9.35
C LEU A 218 -8.07 -18.19 -8.45
N GLN A 219 -8.26 -18.21 -7.15
CA GLN A 219 -7.21 -18.53 -6.19
C GLN A 219 -6.72 -19.98 -6.37
N GLU A 220 -7.61 -20.93 -6.65
CA GLU A 220 -7.26 -22.34 -6.85
C GLU A 220 -6.48 -22.57 -8.17
N ALA A 221 -6.97 -22.11 -9.30
CA ALA A 221 -6.36 -22.39 -10.61
C ALA A 221 -5.00 -21.67 -10.81
N ALA A 222 -4.82 -20.48 -10.26
CA ALA A 222 -3.55 -19.74 -10.36
C ALA A 222 -2.46 -20.37 -9.46
N HIS A 223 -2.84 -20.87 -8.27
CA HIS A 223 -1.90 -21.53 -7.35
C HIS A 223 -1.44 -22.91 -7.86
N GLU A 224 -2.27 -23.63 -8.61
CA GLU A 224 -1.92 -24.96 -9.10
C GLU A 224 -0.75 -24.98 -10.08
N LYS A 225 -0.54 -23.90 -10.85
CA LYS A 225 0.49 -23.85 -11.91
C LYS A 225 1.73 -23.06 -11.54
N TRP A 226 1.65 -22.18 -10.54
CA TRP A 226 2.74 -21.28 -10.16
C TRP A 226 3.08 -21.43 -8.68
N LEU A 227 4.36 -21.70 -8.42
CA LEU A 227 4.90 -21.82 -7.07
C LEU A 227 6.02 -20.80 -6.89
N PHE A 228 6.13 -20.25 -5.68
CA PHE A 228 7.24 -19.41 -5.28
C PHE A 228 8.04 -20.15 -4.21
N GLU A 229 9.23 -20.63 -4.57
CA GLU A 229 10.15 -21.35 -3.69
C GLU A 229 11.24 -20.41 -3.20
N ASP A 230 11.70 -20.57 -1.96
CA ASP A 230 12.80 -19.79 -1.39
C ASP A 230 12.57 -18.28 -1.49
N LEU A 231 11.39 -17.80 -1.12
CA LEU A 231 11.09 -16.37 -1.04
C LEU A 231 12.00 -15.64 -0.05
N PRO A 232 12.27 -14.34 -0.27
CA PRO A 232 12.98 -13.53 0.72
C PRO A 232 12.28 -13.63 2.08
N PRO A 233 13.03 -13.74 3.20
CA PRO A 233 12.45 -13.98 4.52
C PRO A 233 11.35 -12.98 4.88
N GLY A 234 10.17 -13.47 5.24
CA GLY A 234 8.98 -12.70 5.61
C GLY A 234 8.00 -12.45 4.47
N PHE A 235 8.42 -12.50 3.21
CA PHE A 235 7.49 -12.42 2.08
C PHE A 235 6.70 -13.71 1.91
N ALA A 236 5.40 -13.55 1.66
CA ALA A 236 4.52 -14.65 1.29
C ALA A 236 3.44 -14.13 0.33
N PRO A 237 2.89 -14.98 -0.55
CA PRO A 237 1.71 -14.64 -1.34
C PRO A 237 0.53 -14.27 -0.42
N VAL A 238 -0.15 -13.18 -0.75
CA VAL A 238 -1.32 -12.68 0.00
C VAL A 238 -2.53 -12.49 -0.91
N ILE A 239 -2.32 -12.29 -2.21
CA ILE A 239 -3.36 -12.18 -3.22
C ILE A 239 -2.89 -12.94 -4.46
N ALA A 240 -3.80 -13.66 -5.10
CA ALA A 240 -3.62 -14.22 -6.44
C ALA A 240 -4.91 -13.94 -7.24
N THR A 241 -4.78 -13.21 -8.35
CA THR A 241 -5.91 -12.82 -9.20
C THR A 241 -5.53 -12.90 -10.66
N GLU A 242 -6.53 -12.90 -11.54
CA GLU A 242 -6.32 -12.67 -12.97
C GLU A 242 -6.64 -11.20 -13.29
N ARG A 243 -5.84 -10.55 -14.11
CA ARG A 243 -6.05 -9.18 -14.54
C ARG A 243 -5.91 -9.02 -16.04
N SER A 244 -6.74 -8.16 -16.62
CA SER A 244 -6.59 -7.73 -18.02
C SER A 244 -6.29 -6.23 -18.04
N PHE A 245 -5.24 -5.81 -18.75
CA PHE A 245 -4.81 -4.42 -18.85
C PHE A 245 -5.43 -3.66 -20.04
N GLY A 246 -6.59 -4.08 -20.50
CA GLY A 246 -7.37 -3.44 -21.57
C GLY A 246 -8.42 -4.36 -22.18
N PRO A 247 -9.35 -3.80 -22.98
CA PRO A 247 -10.45 -4.59 -23.55
C PRO A 247 -10.01 -5.72 -24.47
N ASN A 248 -8.80 -5.64 -25.04
CA ASN A 248 -8.23 -6.66 -25.92
C ASN A 248 -6.85 -7.16 -25.41
N ALA A 249 -6.46 -6.80 -24.19
CA ALA A 249 -5.22 -7.31 -23.62
C ALA A 249 -5.42 -8.77 -23.15
N PRO A 250 -4.45 -9.65 -23.37
CA PRO A 250 -4.53 -10.99 -22.83
C PRO A 250 -4.58 -10.96 -21.30
N PRO A 251 -5.22 -11.94 -20.67
CA PRO A 251 -5.22 -12.06 -19.23
C PRO A 251 -3.81 -12.31 -18.70
N SER A 252 -3.50 -11.72 -17.56
CA SER A 252 -2.26 -11.92 -16.83
C SER A 252 -2.58 -12.35 -15.41
N LEU A 253 -1.91 -13.36 -14.89
CA LEU A 253 -1.97 -13.68 -13.47
C LEU A 253 -1.23 -12.60 -12.69
N HIS A 254 -1.82 -12.16 -11.60
CA HIS A 254 -1.24 -11.18 -10.71
C HIS A 254 -1.18 -11.74 -9.28
N PHE A 255 0.03 -11.95 -8.81
CA PHE A 255 0.29 -12.31 -7.42
C PHE A 255 0.79 -11.07 -6.66
N VAL A 256 0.31 -10.88 -5.45
CA VAL A 256 0.87 -9.90 -4.52
C VAL A 256 1.55 -10.66 -3.40
N LEU A 257 2.83 -10.40 -3.22
CA LEU A 257 3.61 -10.91 -2.10
C LEU A 257 3.83 -9.77 -1.10
N SER A 258 3.73 -10.07 0.20
CA SER A 258 3.94 -9.07 1.25
C SER A 258 4.66 -9.65 2.46
N ASP A 259 5.44 -8.79 3.12
CA ASP A 259 6.06 -9.06 4.42
C ASP A 259 5.31 -8.39 5.59
N GLY A 260 4.18 -7.73 5.27
CA GLY A 260 3.33 -6.98 6.19
C GLY A 260 3.37 -5.46 6.01
N LEU A 261 4.47 -4.89 5.50
CA LEU A 261 4.59 -3.46 5.15
C LEU A 261 4.96 -3.26 3.69
N ALA A 262 5.97 -3.98 3.22
CA ALA A 262 6.35 -3.97 1.82
C ALA A 262 5.48 -4.91 0.99
N THR A 263 5.17 -4.52 -0.25
CA THR A 263 4.46 -5.34 -1.22
C THR A 263 5.22 -5.44 -2.52
N VAL A 264 5.12 -6.61 -3.16
CA VAL A 264 5.70 -6.88 -4.48
C VAL A 264 4.65 -7.55 -5.34
N SER A 265 4.37 -6.97 -6.50
CA SER A 265 3.49 -7.53 -7.51
C SER A 265 4.27 -8.39 -8.49
N VAL A 266 3.76 -9.58 -8.77
CA VAL A 266 4.28 -10.49 -9.79
C VAL A 266 3.19 -10.69 -10.83
N TYR A 267 3.50 -10.31 -12.06
CA TYR A 267 2.62 -10.49 -13.22
C TYR A 267 3.17 -11.61 -14.09
N VAL A 268 2.28 -12.50 -14.51
CA VAL A 268 2.60 -13.57 -15.46
C VAL A 268 1.67 -13.47 -16.65
N ASP A 269 2.22 -13.25 -17.83
CA ASP A 269 1.44 -13.32 -19.06
C ASP A 269 1.16 -14.78 -19.41
N VAL A 270 -0.14 -15.14 -19.47
CA VAL A 270 -0.60 -16.50 -19.73
C VAL A 270 -1.06 -16.72 -21.18
N SER A 271 -0.92 -15.71 -22.05
CA SER A 271 -1.41 -15.80 -23.44
C SER A 271 -0.71 -16.89 -24.28
N GLY A 272 0.43 -17.39 -23.85
CA GLY A 272 1.21 -18.41 -24.57
C GLY A 272 1.79 -17.95 -25.92
N GLU A 273 1.45 -16.73 -26.35
CA GLU A 273 1.87 -16.13 -27.63
C GLU A 273 2.73 -14.88 -27.37
N VAL A 274 3.68 -14.96 -26.44
CA VAL A 274 4.62 -13.84 -26.26
C VAL A 274 5.58 -13.85 -27.45
N SER A 275 5.24 -13.08 -28.49
CA SER A 275 6.05 -12.94 -29.70
C SER A 275 7.40 -12.27 -29.41
N GLU A 276 7.50 -11.47 -28.37
CA GLU A 276 8.73 -10.83 -27.90
C GLU A 276 8.78 -10.86 -26.37
N THR A 277 9.67 -11.67 -25.81
CA THR A 277 9.96 -11.66 -24.38
C THR A 277 10.97 -10.56 -24.07
N PHE A 278 10.69 -9.80 -23.01
CA PHE A 278 11.62 -8.79 -22.50
C PHE A 278 12.38 -9.36 -21.30
N GLU A 279 13.69 -9.18 -21.29
CA GLU A 279 14.53 -9.48 -20.13
C GLU A 279 15.30 -8.23 -19.71
N GLY A 280 15.17 -7.85 -18.46
CA GLY A 280 15.85 -6.66 -17.95
C GLY A 280 15.33 -6.19 -16.61
N ALA A 281 15.97 -5.14 -16.12
CA ALA A 281 15.60 -4.48 -14.87
C ALA A 281 15.52 -2.98 -15.09
N THR A 282 14.56 -2.33 -14.41
CA THR A 282 14.40 -0.88 -14.42
C THR A 282 14.14 -0.36 -13.01
N ARG A 283 14.28 0.95 -12.83
CA ARG A 283 14.02 1.64 -11.56
C ARG A 283 13.31 2.96 -11.81
N SER A 284 12.32 3.28 -10.97
CA SER A 284 11.69 4.60 -10.88
C SER A 284 11.49 4.95 -9.40
N GLY A 285 12.27 5.90 -8.88
CA GLY A 285 12.26 6.23 -7.45
C GLY A 285 12.65 5.03 -6.57
N ALA A 286 11.77 4.65 -5.64
CA ALA A 286 11.92 3.47 -4.78
C ALA A 286 11.48 2.17 -5.46
N THR A 287 10.70 2.27 -6.54
CA THR A 287 10.16 1.13 -7.27
C THR A 287 11.23 0.49 -8.15
N HIS A 288 11.46 -0.81 -7.99
CA HIS A 288 12.26 -1.63 -8.90
C HIS A 288 11.36 -2.60 -9.64
N ALA A 289 11.68 -2.85 -10.90
CA ALA A 289 11.02 -3.87 -11.70
C ALA A 289 12.06 -4.75 -12.39
N VAL A 290 11.75 -6.03 -12.45
CA VAL A 290 12.53 -7.06 -13.18
C VAL A 290 11.57 -7.84 -14.04
N ALA A 291 11.95 -8.03 -15.30
CA ALA A 291 11.21 -8.85 -16.24
C ALA A 291 12.11 -9.94 -16.80
N ARG A 292 11.57 -11.15 -16.96
CA ARG A 292 12.27 -12.28 -17.56
C ARG A 292 11.31 -13.29 -18.17
N PRO A 293 11.73 -14.05 -19.19
CA PRO A 293 10.98 -15.21 -19.67
C PRO A 293 11.08 -16.36 -18.67
N LEU A 294 9.98 -17.11 -18.49
CA LEU A 294 9.94 -18.33 -17.69
C LEU A 294 8.91 -19.31 -18.29
N ALA A 295 9.39 -20.47 -18.75
CA ALA A 295 8.56 -21.54 -19.30
C ALA A 295 7.59 -21.10 -20.43
N GLY A 296 8.02 -20.20 -21.31
CA GLY A 296 7.19 -19.65 -22.40
C GLY A 296 6.30 -18.48 -22.01
N HIS A 297 6.32 -18.07 -20.75
CA HIS A 297 5.57 -16.92 -20.22
C HIS A 297 6.48 -15.73 -19.96
N GLN A 298 5.93 -14.52 -19.99
CA GLN A 298 6.61 -13.31 -19.51
C GLN A 298 6.32 -13.12 -18.02
N LEU A 299 7.34 -13.18 -17.20
CA LEU A 299 7.28 -12.85 -15.78
C LEU A 299 7.74 -11.40 -15.56
N THR A 300 6.97 -10.60 -14.84
CA THR A 300 7.34 -9.24 -14.43
C THR A 300 7.11 -9.07 -12.94
N VAL A 301 8.16 -8.70 -12.21
CA VAL A 301 8.13 -8.47 -10.76
C VAL A 301 8.37 -7.00 -10.48
N VAL A 302 7.47 -6.35 -9.75
CA VAL A 302 7.52 -4.91 -9.46
C VAL A 302 7.22 -4.65 -8.00
N GLY A 303 8.03 -3.82 -7.34
CA GLY A 303 7.78 -3.46 -5.94
C GLY A 303 8.63 -2.28 -5.46
N GLU A 304 8.14 -1.62 -4.39
CA GLU A 304 8.88 -0.61 -3.64
C GLU A 304 9.77 -1.29 -2.59
N VAL A 305 10.73 -2.04 -3.10
CA VAL A 305 11.74 -2.80 -2.34
C VAL A 305 13.09 -2.68 -3.04
N PRO A 306 14.22 -2.97 -2.36
CA PRO A 306 15.54 -3.00 -3.01
C PRO A 306 15.58 -3.94 -4.22
N ARG A 307 16.40 -3.58 -5.21
CA ARG A 307 16.56 -4.34 -6.46
C ARG A 307 16.80 -5.83 -6.23
N GLN A 308 17.67 -6.18 -5.31
CA GLN A 308 17.98 -7.57 -4.97
C GLN A 308 16.74 -8.37 -4.55
N THR A 309 15.73 -7.72 -3.96
CA THR A 309 14.49 -8.38 -3.50
C THR A 309 13.59 -8.73 -4.68
N VAL A 310 13.38 -7.82 -5.64
CA VAL A 310 12.61 -8.14 -6.86
C VAL A 310 13.34 -9.20 -7.71
N GLU A 311 14.67 -9.16 -7.78
CA GLU A 311 15.48 -10.18 -8.46
C GLU A 311 15.36 -11.55 -7.78
N TRP A 312 15.41 -11.58 -6.43
CA TRP A 312 15.21 -12.83 -5.67
C TRP A 312 13.81 -13.41 -5.89
N ILE A 313 12.77 -12.57 -5.76
CA ILE A 313 11.37 -13.00 -5.99
C ILE A 313 11.21 -13.51 -7.44
N ALA A 314 11.75 -12.81 -8.44
CA ALA A 314 11.74 -13.28 -9.80
C ALA A 314 12.43 -14.65 -9.96
N GLY A 315 13.54 -14.87 -9.23
CA GLY A 315 14.26 -16.15 -9.21
C GLY A 315 13.52 -17.27 -8.48
N SER A 316 12.59 -16.95 -7.56
CA SER A 316 11.84 -17.92 -6.77
C SER A 316 10.65 -18.53 -7.51
N ALA A 317 10.19 -17.90 -8.60
CA ALA A 317 9.04 -18.38 -9.37
C ALA A 317 9.34 -19.68 -10.11
N ARG A 318 8.41 -20.65 -10.04
CA ARG A 318 8.44 -21.94 -10.73
C ARG A 318 7.11 -22.16 -11.43
N TYR A 319 7.17 -22.71 -12.64
CA TYR A 319 6.01 -23.16 -13.38
C TYR A 319 5.91 -24.68 -13.32
N LEU A 320 4.80 -25.21 -12.85
CA LEU A 320 4.59 -26.65 -12.64
C LEU A 320 4.10 -27.38 -13.89
N GLY A 321 3.81 -26.65 -14.99
CA GLY A 321 3.27 -27.23 -16.23
C GLY A 321 1.77 -27.47 -16.20
N ASP A 322 1.21 -27.91 -17.34
CA ASP A 322 -0.22 -28.22 -17.44
C ASP A 322 -0.62 -29.57 -16.83
N ASP A 323 0.34 -30.46 -16.57
CA ASP A 323 0.09 -31.86 -16.18
C ASP A 323 0.31 -32.16 -14.68
N GLY A 324 0.62 -31.16 -13.83
CA GLY A 324 0.86 -31.40 -12.39
C GLY A 324 1.98 -32.41 -12.08
N ALA A 325 2.72 -32.87 -13.10
CA ALA A 325 3.84 -33.77 -12.96
C ALA A 325 5.11 -32.97 -12.67
N GLY A 326 5.51 -32.96 -11.39
CA GLY A 326 6.83 -32.51 -11.00
C GLY A 326 7.90 -33.21 -11.83
N PRO A 327 9.12 -32.62 -11.99
CA PRO A 327 10.22 -33.27 -12.68
C PRO A 327 10.45 -34.64 -12.01
N GLY A 328 10.25 -35.69 -12.78
CA GLY A 328 10.59 -37.05 -12.35
C GLY A 328 12.08 -37.13 -11.95
N PRO A 329 12.46 -38.12 -11.14
CA PRO A 329 13.75 -38.24 -10.48
C PRO A 329 14.94 -38.31 -11.42
#